data_4858580bfc014fb3a2286fd0067570a5
#
_entry.id   4858580bfc014fb3a2286fd0067570a5
#
_cell.length_a   1.000
_cell.length_b   1.000
_cell.length_c   1.000
_cell.angle_alpha   90.00
_cell.angle_beta   90.00
_cell.angle_gamma   90.00
#
_symmetry.space_group_name_H-M   'P 1'
#
loop_
_entity.id
_entity.type
_entity.pdbx_description
1 polymer ?
#
loop_
_entity_poly.entity_id
_entity_poly.type
_entity_poly.pdbx_seq_one_letter_code
_entity_poly.pdbx_strand_id
1 'polypeptide(L)'
;MNPNAKIPKGMSFEDNSYTRLLKENLNIQVVYDWTASTSDYDEKMSLCIGSNTIPEIMNVNATQYRALLKYDMIQPLDKYFDDYASDALKSYVKSGGEELQKCITNEDGELMAIPAPNLTAGGVNEMWIRQDWLDALGLDVPRTWDELAEVAKAFVTRDPDGNGENDTIGILG
;
A
#
# COMPACT_ATOMS: atom_id res chain seq x y z
N MET A 1 7.03 -3.27 -13.22
CA MET A 1 8.03 -2.35 -12.59
C MET A 1 7.75 -0.93 -13.05
N ASN A 2 7.88 0.07 -12.17
CA ASN A 2 7.68 1.48 -12.52
C ASN A 2 8.91 2.03 -13.26
N PRO A 3 8.81 2.43 -14.54
CA PRO A 3 9.95 2.94 -15.33
C PRO A 3 10.49 4.29 -14.81
N ASN A 4 9.72 4.98 -13.98
CA ASN A 4 10.13 6.26 -13.38
C ASN A 4 10.86 6.11 -12.04
N ALA A 5 11.07 4.87 -11.57
CA ALA A 5 11.84 4.63 -10.35
C ALA A 5 13.29 5.08 -10.53
N LYS A 6 13.79 5.85 -9.56
CA LYS A 6 15.19 6.29 -9.56
C LYS A 6 16.08 5.11 -9.17
N ILE A 7 16.87 4.63 -10.14
CA ILE A 7 17.85 3.57 -9.92
C ILE A 7 19.22 4.21 -9.71
N PRO A 8 20.02 3.75 -8.74
CA PRO A 8 21.38 4.24 -8.54
C PRO A 8 22.24 4.06 -9.79
N LYS A 9 23.22 4.97 -9.96
CA LYS A 9 24.14 4.93 -11.10
C LYS A 9 24.87 3.58 -11.17
N GLY A 10 24.88 2.96 -12.34
CA GLY A 10 25.52 1.66 -12.57
C GLY A 10 24.66 0.44 -12.22
N MET A 11 23.38 0.64 -11.91
CA MET A 11 22.38 -0.41 -11.71
C MET A 11 21.29 -0.34 -12.79
N SER A 12 20.54 -1.42 -12.93
CA SER A 12 19.35 -1.51 -13.78
C SER A 12 18.21 -2.20 -13.01
N PHE A 13 17.04 -2.33 -13.62
CA PHE A 13 15.94 -3.10 -13.03
C PHE A 13 16.32 -4.57 -12.81
N GLU A 14 17.07 -5.15 -13.75
CA GLU A 14 17.47 -6.55 -13.74
C GLU A 14 18.83 -6.79 -13.09
N ASP A 15 19.63 -5.74 -12.87
CA ASP A 15 20.94 -5.80 -12.22
C ASP A 15 21.06 -4.75 -11.12
N ASN A 16 20.65 -5.11 -9.91
CA ASN A 16 20.69 -4.29 -8.72
C ASN A 16 20.98 -5.16 -7.47
N SER A 17 21.09 -4.55 -6.31
CA SER A 17 21.43 -5.27 -5.09
C SER A 17 20.45 -6.41 -4.75
N TYR A 18 19.16 -6.24 -5.03
CA TYR A 18 18.14 -7.27 -4.78
C TYR A 18 18.26 -8.44 -5.75
N THR A 19 18.39 -8.14 -7.04
CA THR A 19 18.47 -9.20 -8.06
C THR A 19 19.76 -10.01 -7.94
N ARG A 20 20.87 -9.34 -7.56
CA ARG A 20 22.13 -10.02 -7.24
C ARG A 20 22.00 -10.93 -6.03
N LEU A 21 21.36 -10.44 -4.95
CA LEU A 21 21.11 -11.24 -3.74
C LEU A 21 20.28 -12.50 -4.06
N LEU A 22 19.21 -12.36 -4.85
CA LEU A 22 18.39 -13.49 -5.28
C LEU A 22 19.19 -14.50 -6.11
N LYS A 23 20.04 -14.00 -7.01
CA LYS A 23 20.90 -14.86 -7.83
C LYS A 23 21.94 -15.61 -7.00
N GLU A 24 22.60 -14.92 -6.07
CA GLU A 24 23.67 -15.48 -5.25
C GLU A 24 23.15 -16.51 -4.23
N ASN A 25 22.03 -16.21 -3.57
CA ASN A 25 21.52 -17.07 -2.48
C ASN A 25 20.52 -18.13 -2.96
N LEU A 26 19.75 -17.84 -3.99
CA LEU A 26 18.65 -18.70 -4.44
C LEU A 26 18.79 -19.18 -5.88
N ASN A 27 19.85 -18.78 -6.59
CA ASN A 27 20.04 -19.03 -8.02
C ASN A 27 18.85 -18.60 -8.89
N ILE A 28 18.16 -17.52 -8.48
CA ILE A 28 17.02 -16.93 -9.20
C ILE A 28 17.50 -15.74 -10.01
N GLN A 29 17.24 -15.76 -11.31
CA GLN A 29 17.43 -14.62 -12.20
C GLN A 29 16.08 -13.94 -12.42
N VAL A 30 15.97 -12.67 -12.03
CA VAL A 30 14.76 -11.86 -12.26
C VAL A 30 14.79 -11.33 -13.68
N VAL A 31 13.72 -11.56 -14.43
CA VAL A 31 13.47 -11.00 -15.76
C VAL A 31 12.12 -10.29 -15.72
N TYR A 32 12.03 -9.11 -16.30
CA TYR A 32 10.78 -8.37 -16.39
C TYR A 32 10.20 -8.49 -17.81
N ASP A 33 9.09 -9.17 -17.96
CA ASP A 33 8.40 -9.30 -19.25
C ASP A 33 8.01 -7.93 -19.82
N TRP A 34 7.66 -7.00 -18.90
CA TRP A 34 7.33 -5.62 -19.26
C TRP A 34 7.48 -4.66 -18.06
N THR A 35 7.51 -3.37 -18.39
CA THR A 35 7.45 -2.28 -17.43
C THR A 35 6.29 -1.36 -17.77
N ALA A 36 5.66 -0.77 -16.74
CA ALA A 36 4.58 0.19 -16.89
C ALA A 36 4.66 1.25 -15.79
N SER A 37 4.15 2.44 -16.04
CA SER A 37 3.94 3.44 -15.01
C SER A 37 2.93 2.93 -13.98
N THR A 38 2.86 3.56 -12.80
CA THR A 38 1.87 3.18 -11.78
C THR A 38 0.44 3.34 -12.29
N SER A 39 0.18 4.36 -13.13
CA SER A 39 -1.13 4.60 -13.76
C SER A 39 -1.52 3.54 -14.78
N ASP A 40 -0.55 2.96 -15.50
CA ASP A 40 -0.81 2.08 -16.65
C ASP A 40 -0.71 0.59 -16.26
N TYR A 41 -0.24 0.32 -15.04
CA TYR A 41 0.02 -1.06 -14.57
C TYR A 41 -1.23 -1.93 -14.61
N ASP A 42 -2.34 -1.43 -14.09
CA ASP A 42 -3.59 -2.18 -13.99
C ASP A 42 -4.19 -2.51 -15.37
N GLU A 43 -4.11 -1.59 -16.31
CA GLU A 43 -4.52 -1.82 -17.70
C GLU A 43 -3.63 -2.87 -18.36
N LYS A 44 -2.31 -2.73 -18.22
CA LYS A 44 -1.35 -3.68 -18.79
C LYS A 44 -1.52 -5.08 -18.23
N MET A 45 -1.69 -5.21 -16.91
CA MET A 45 -1.94 -6.50 -16.26
C MET A 45 -3.26 -7.12 -16.72
N SER A 46 -4.33 -6.33 -16.85
CA SER A 46 -5.62 -6.81 -17.34
C SER A 46 -5.54 -7.31 -18.78
N LEU A 47 -4.74 -6.67 -19.64
CA LEU A 47 -4.45 -7.16 -20.99
C LEU A 47 -3.69 -8.49 -20.97
N CYS A 48 -2.68 -8.66 -20.10
CA CYS A 48 -1.95 -9.92 -19.94
C CYS A 48 -2.87 -11.06 -19.48
N ILE A 49 -3.78 -10.79 -18.55
CA ILE A 49 -4.79 -11.78 -18.11
C ILE A 49 -5.72 -12.13 -19.27
N GLY A 50 -6.24 -11.14 -19.99
CA GLY A 50 -7.15 -11.35 -21.11
C GLY A 50 -6.54 -12.10 -22.30
N SER A 51 -5.21 -11.97 -22.50
CA SER A 51 -4.47 -12.66 -23.56
C SER A 51 -3.80 -13.97 -23.12
N ASN A 52 -3.96 -14.35 -21.84
CA ASN A 52 -3.28 -15.51 -21.24
C ASN A 52 -1.74 -15.46 -21.38
N THR A 53 -1.16 -14.27 -21.17
CA THR A 53 0.29 -14.02 -21.21
C THR A 53 0.78 -13.46 -19.88
N ILE A 54 0.39 -14.11 -18.79
CA ILE A 54 0.77 -13.71 -17.44
C ILE A 54 2.20 -14.16 -17.10
N PRO A 55 2.98 -13.37 -16.34
CA PRO A 55 4.28 -13.79 -15.81
C PRO A 55 4.11 -14.80 -14.65
N GLU A 56 5.19 -15.47 -14.25
CA GLU A 56 5.20 -16.44 -13.15
C GLU A 56 4.88 -15.78 -11.79
N ILE A 57 5.30 -14.52 -11.60
CA ILE A 57 5.04 -13.74 -10.38
C ILE A 57 4.45 -12.38 -10.79
N MET A 58 3.33 -12.04 -10.20
CA MET A 58 2.64 -10.79 -10.50
C MET A 58 2.03 -10.17 -9.25
N ASN A 59 1.90 -8.85 -9.24
CA ASN A 59 1.11 -8.14 -8.26
C ASN A 59 -0.22 -7.77 -8.90
N VAL A 60 -1.32 -8.12 -8.25
CA VAL A 60 -2.68 -7.93 -8.81
C VAL A 60 -3.61 -7.30 -7.79
N ASN A 61 -4.56 -6.54 -8.27
CA ASN A 61 -5.67 -6.04 -7.46
C ASN A 61 -6.78 -7.09 -7.32
N ALA A 62 -7.77 -6.83 -6.46
CA ALA A 62 -8.84 -7.76 -6.18
C ALA A 62 -9.67 -8.15 -7.42
N THR A 63 -9.84 -7.25 -8.39
CA THR A 63 -10.58 -7.53 -9.64
C THR A 63 -9.79 -8.49 -10.54
N GLN A 64 -8.51 -8.24 -10.69
CA GLN A 64 -7.59 -9.09 -11.45
C GLN A 64 -7.43 -10.47 -10.80
N TYR A 65 -7.33 -10.52 -9.46
CA TYR A 65 -7.28 -11.78 -8.71
C TYR A 65 -8.53 -12.65 -8.96
N ARG A 66 -9.73 -12.06 -8.90
CA ARG A 66 -10.96 -12.80 -9.21
C ARG A 66 -11.01 -13.31 -10.65
N ALA A 67 -10.47 -12.57 -11.60
CA ALA A 67 -10.36 -13.01 -12.99
C ALA A 67 -9.41 -14.20 -13.11
N LEU A 68 -8.25 -14.16 -12.45
CA LEU A 68 -7.28 -15.27 -12.42
C LEU A 68 -7.88 -16.56 -11.84
N LEU A 69 -8.63 -16.44 -10.73
CA LEU A 69 -9.39 -17.58 -10.15
C LEU A 69 -10.44 -18.11 -11.13
N LYS A 70 -11.26 -17.22 -11.69
CA LYS A 70 -12.35 -17.61 -12.61
C LYS A 70 -11.87 -18.37 -13.84
N TYR A 71 -10.68 -18.03 -14.34
CA TYR A 71 -10.11 -18.64 -15.55
C TYR A 71 -9.07 -19.73 -15.25
N ASP A 72 -8.94 -20.14 -13.98
CA ASP A 72 -8.01 -21.20 -13.54
C ASP A 72 -6.56 -20.92 -13.97
N MET A 73 -6.12 -19.67 -13.81
CA MET A 73 -4.80 -19.20 -14.25
C MET A 73 -3.74 -19.22 -13.15
N ILE A 74 -4.12 -19.52 -11.92
CA ILE A 74 -3.24 -19.61 -10.74
C ILE A 74 -3.50 -20.93 -10.00
N GLN A 75 -2.52 -21.38 -9.22
CA GLN A 75 -2.58 -22.66 -8.51
C GLN A 75 -2.59 -22.48 -7.01
N PRO A 76 -3.09 -23.48 -6.24
CA PRO A 76 -3.01 -23.48 -4.78
C PRO A 76 -1.56 -23.41 -4.28
N LEU A 77 -1.35 -22.64 -3.23
CA LEU A 77 -0.05 -22.38 -2.62
C LEU A 77 0.14 -23.05 -1.26
N ASP A 78 -0.89 -23.72 -0.71
CA ASP A 78 -0.90 -24.24 0.67
C ASP A 78 0.36 -25.04 0.99
N LYS A 79 0.66 -26.05 0.19
CA LYS A 79 1.83 -26.90 0.41
C LYS A 79 3.13 -26.08 0.41
N TYR A 80 3.27 -25.17 -0.53
CA TYR A 80 4.49 -24.34 -0.63
C TYR A 80 4.57 -23.34 0.51
N PHE A 81 3.44 -22.80 0.93
CA PHE A 81 3.37 -21.89 2.06
C PHE A 81 3.71 -22.58 3.37
N ASP A 82 3.19 -23.79 3.58
CA ASP A 82 3.48 -24.58 4.78
C ASP A 82 4.94 -25.01 4.87
N ASP A 83 5.51 -25.48 3.74
CA ASP A 83 6.87 -26.02 3.70
C ASP A 83 7.95 -24.91 3.71
N TYR A 84 7.71 -23.77 3.08
CA TYR A 84 8.77 -22.79 2.79
C TYR A 84 8.54 -21.39 3.36
N ALA A 85 7.31 -21.01 3.75
CA ALA A 85 7.09 -19.69 4.31
C ALA A 85 7.78 -19.52 5.66
N SER A 86 8.48 -18.41 5.84
CA SER A 86 9.07 -18.05 7.13
C SER A 86 8.00 -17.81 8.19
N ASP A 87 8.37 -17.96 9.48
CA ASP A 87 7.48 -17.67 10.61
C ASP A 87 6.98 -16.23 10.57
N ALA A 88 7.81 -15.29 10.11
CA ALA A 88 7.44 -13.91 9.93
C ALA A 88 6.32 -13.75 8.88
N LEU A 89 6.42 -14.43 7.73
CA LEU A 89 5.39 -14.40 6.70
C LEU A 89 4.11 -15.07 7.18
N LYS A 90 4.20 -16.22 7.85
CA LYS A 90 3.04 -16.91 8.44
C LYS A 90 2.31 -16.03 9.47
N SER A 91 3.07 -15.40 10.37
CA SER A 91 2.50 -14.47 11.35
C SER A 91 1.84 -13.27 10.71
N TYR A 92 2.44 -12.75 9.65
CA TYR A 92 1.94 -11.64 8.87
C TYR A 92 0.58 -11.97 8.20
N VAL A 93 0.51 -13.09 7.48
CA VAL A 93 -0.74 -13.55 6.85
C VAL A 93 -1.82 -13.80 7.90
N LYS A 94 -1.45 -14.40 9.04
CA LYS A 94 -2.38 -14.64 10.14
C LYS A 94 -2.90 -13.35 10.78
N SER A 95 -2.08 -12.31 10.85
CA SER A 95 -2.46 -11.02 11.46
C SER A 95 -3.62 -10.32 10.75
N GLY A 96 -3.84 -10.62 9.47
CA GLY A 96 -4.95 -10.08 8.68
C GLY A 96 -6.32 -10.65 9.02
N GLY A 97 -6.37 -11.71 9.85
CA GLY A 97 -7.61 -12.33 10.32
C GLY A 97 -8.45 -12.96 9.21
N GLU A 98 -9.69 -13.29 9.54
CA GLU A 98 -10.62 -14.00 8.65
C GLU A 98 -10.94 -13.22 7.36
N GLU A 99 -11.00 -11.90 7.45
CA GLU A 99 -11.32 -11.07 6.28
C GLU A 99 -10.21 -11.14 5.22
N LEU A 100 -8.95 -11.11 5.64
CA LEU A 100 -7.83 -11.29 4.72
C LEU A 100 -7.82 -12.70 4.14
N GLN A 101 -8.07 -13.72 4.97
CA GLN A 101 -8.11 -15.12 4.51
C GLN A 101 -9.15 -15.29 3.40
N LYS A 102 -10.35 -14.77 3.55
CA LYS A 102 -11.39 -14.79 2.51
C LYS A 102 -10.96 -14.09 1.20
N CYS A 103 -10.07 -13.11 1.29
CA CYS A 103 -9.59 -12.39 0.11
C CYS A 103 -8.50 -13.13 -0.69
N ILE A 104 -7.83 -14.10 -0.09
CA ILE A 104 -6.66 -14.80 -0.67
C ILE A 104 -6.89 -16.29 -0.89
N THR A 105 -8.07 -16.82 -0.51
CA THR A 105 -8.47 -18.21 -0.74
C THR A 105 -9.52 -18.33 -1.84
N ASN A 106 -9.62 -19.52 -2.43
CA ASN A 106 -10.73 -19.89 -3.32
C ASN A 106 -11.95 -20.40 -2.52
N GLU A 107 -12.98 -20.89 -3.21
CA GLU A 107 -14.21 -21.40 -2.61
C GLU A 107 -13.97 -22.70 -1.80
N ASP A 108 -12.95 -23.45 -2.12
CA ASP A 108 -12.55 -24.67 -1.42
C ASP A 108 -11.67 -24.37 -0.18
N GLY A 109 -11.34 -23.10 0.06
CA GLY A 109 -10.52 -22.64 1.18
C GLY A 109 -9.01 -22.76 0.95
N GLU A 110 -8.57 -23.09 -0.27
CA GLU A 110 -7.17 -23.20 -0.63
C GLU A 110 -6.52 -21.81 -0.81
N LEU A 111 -5.30 -21.65 -0.33
CA LEU A 111 -4.52 -20.41 -0.45
C LEU A 111 -4.08 -20.18 -1.91
N MET A 112 -4.60 -19.16 -2.56
CA MET A 112 -4.32 -18.86 -3.97
C MET A 112 -3.40 -17.67 -4.19
N ALA A 113 -3.17 -16.85 -3.17
CA ALA A 113 -2.31 -15.67 -3.26
C ALA A 113 -1.62 -15.38 -1.91
N ILE A 114 -0.43 -14.78 -1.98
CA ILE A 114 0.21 -14.19 -0.80
C ILE A 114 -0.20 -12.73 -0.74
N PRO A 115 -0.83 -12.26 0.35
CA PRO A 115 -1.27 -10.88 0.45
C PRO A 115 -0.08 -9.93 0.59
N ALA A 116 -0.22 -8.73 0.02
CA ALA A 116 0.68 -7.61 0.23
C ALA A 116 -0.07 -6.46 0.92
N PRO A 117 -0.56 -6.62 2.17
CA PRO A 117 -1.24 -5.55 2.87
C PRO A 117 -0.28 -4.40 3.16
N ASN A 118 -0.82 -3.20 3.13
CA ASN A 118 -0.09 -2.02 3.57
C ASN A 118 -0.09 -1.98 5.10
N LEU A 119 0.91 -2.60 5.73
CA LEU A 119 1.08 -2.59 7.19
C LEU A 119 1.82 -1.33 7.69
N THR A 120 2.19 -0.44 6.79
CA THR A 120 2.82 0.81 7.19
C THR A 120 1.75 1.79 7.69
N ALA A 121 2.15 2.68 8.58
CA ALA A 121 1.32 3.81 9.03
C ALA A 121 0.92 4.77 7.88
N GLY A 122 1.31 4.48 6.64
CA GLY A 122 1.00 5.28 5.46
C GLY A 122 -0.50 5.39 5.10
N GLY A 123 -1.36 4.57 5.74
CA GLY A 123 -2.82 4.68 5.66
C GLY A 123 -3.45 5.36 6.89
N VAL A 124 -2.64 5.72 7.88
CA VAL A 124 -3.11 6.43 9.07
C VAL A 124 -3.07 7.92 8.78
N ASN A 125 -4.23 8.55 8.80
CA ASN A 125 -4.33 10.01 8.74
C ASN A 125 -4.00 10.58 10.12
N GLU A 126 -2.99 11.43 10.18
CA GLU A 126 -2.64 12.16 11.39
C GLU A 126 -3.13 13.59 11.26
N MET A 127 -3.74 14.08 12.33
CA MET A 127 -4.13 15.49 12.43
C MET A 127 -3.03 16.27 13.14
N TRP A 128 -2.55 17.31 12.47
CA TRP A 128 -1.62 18.29 13.05
C TRP A 128 -2.37 19.56 13.40
N ILE A 129 -2.10 20.11 14.59
CA ILE A 129 -2.70 21.36 15.05
C ILE A 129 -1.61 22.33 15.52
N ARG A 130 -1.78 23.59 15.25
CA ARG A 130 -0.88 24.67 15.67
C ARG A 130 -1.03 24.89 17.16
N GLN A 131 -0.06 24.38 17.96
CA GLN A 131 -0.07 24.56 19.40
C GLN A 131 0.07 26.03 19.80
N ASP A 132 0.88 26.79 19.09
CA ASP A 132 1.05 28.21 19.32
C ASP A 132 -0.23 29.03 19.13
N TRP A 133 -1.10 28.62 18.20
CA TRP A 133 -2.41 29.23 18.01
C TRP A 133 -3.41 28.84 19.09
N LEU A 134 -3.36 27.61 19.56
CA LEU A 134 -4.15 27.20 20.73
C LEU A 134 -3.76 28.02 21.95
N ASP A 135 -2.45 28.16 22.22
CA ASP A 135 -1.91 28.90 23.34
C ASP A 135 -2.30 30.39 23.25
N ALA A 136 -2.16 31.01 22.06
CA ALA A 136 -2.54 32.40 21.81
C ALA A 136 -4.02 32.71 22.10
N LEU A 137 -4.89 31.75 21.81
CA LEU A 137 -6.34 31.87 22.01
C LEU A 137 -6.84 31.30 23.34
N GLY A 138 -5.95 30.69 24.16
CA GLY A 138 -6.29 30.04 25.43
C GLY A 138 -7.20 28.82 25.23
N LEU A 139 -6.98 28.04 24.18
CA LEU A 139 -7.76 26.85 23.85
C LEU A 139 -6.97 25.58 24.15
N ASP A 140 -7.67 24.53 24.55
CA ASP A 140 -7.10 23.19 24.73
C ASP A 140 -7.05 22.42 23.40
N VAL A 141 -6.22 21.38 23.34
CA VAL A 141 -6.17 20.44 22.21
C VAL A 141 -7.51 19.71 22.11
N PRO A 142 -8.21 19.77 20.97
CA PRO A 142 -9.54 19.16 20.83
C PRO A 142 -9.45 17.64 20.87
N ARG A 143 -10.41 17.00 21.55
CA ARG A 143 -10.52 15.55 21.72
C ARG A 143 -11.77 14.97 21.08
N THR A 144 -12.70 15.83 20.66
CA THR A 144 -13.94 15.47 19.97
C THR A 144 -14.09 16.27 18.69
N TRP A 145 -14.96 15.80 17.80
CA TRP A 145 -15.26 16.52 16.56
C TRP A 145 -15.91 17.89 16.82
N ASP A 146 -16.73 18.00 17.86
CA ASP A 146 -17.37 19.27 18.24
C ASP A 146 -16.32 20.27 18.74
N GLU A 147 -15.41 19.84 19.60
CA GLU A 147 -14.29 20.67 20.05
C GLU A 147 -13.38 21.08 18.89
N LEU A 148 -13.10 20.18 17.94
CA LEU A 148 -12.34 20.51 16.76
C LEU A 148 -13.03 21.58 15.90
N ALA A 149 -14.34 21.49 15.73
CA ALA A 149 -15.11 22.48 15.01
C ALA A 149 -15.06 23.87 15.68
N GLU A 150 -15.14 23.93 17.01
CA GLU A 150 -15.01 25.20 17.76
C GLU A 150 -13.59 25.78 17.67
N VAL A 151 -12.55 24.93 17.76
CA VAL A 151 -11.16 25.39 17.56
C VAL A 151 -10.95 25.91 16.16
N ALA A 152 -11.42 25.18 15.13
CA ALA A 152 -11.31 25.60 13.74
C ALA A 152 -12.01 26.95 13.50
N LYS A 153 -13.19 27.14 14.06
CA LYS A 153 -13.92 28.40 13.99
C LYS A 153 -13.17 29.53 14.70
N ALA A 154 -12.59 29.24 15.87
CA ALA A 154 -11.79 30.21 16.60
C ALA A 154 -10.53 30.62 15.81
N PHE A 155 -9.87 29.70 15.13
CA PHE A 155 -8.72 29.99 14.29
C PHE A 155 -9.07 30.93 13.12
N VAL A 156 -10.24 30.76 12.52
CA VAL A 156 -10.70 31.66 11.45
C VAL A 156 -11.13 33.05 11.96
N THR A 157 -11.68 33.14 13.19
CA THR A 157 -12.38 34.37 13.61
C THR A 157 -11.67 35.20 14.67
N ARG A 158 -10.57 34.70 15.28
CA ARG A 158 -9.93 35.34 16.42
C ARG A 158 -8.47 35.73 16.21
N ASP A 159 -8.02 35.77 14.96
CA ASP A 159 -6.66 36.21 14.61
C ASP A 159 -5.56 35.54 15.48
N PRO A 160 -5.37 34.22 15.40
CA PRO A 160 -4.45 33.50 16.28
C PRO A 160 -2.97 33.81 16.02
N ASP A 161 -2.60 34.36 14.89
CA ASP A 161 -1.25 34.76 14.53
C ASP A 161 -0.94 36.24 14.86
N GLY A 162 -2.00 37.01 15.24
CA GLY A 162 -1.87 38.38 15.72
C GLY A 162 -1.47 39.40 14.65
N ASN A 163 -1.71 39.11 13.37
CA ASN A 163 -1.31 39.99 12.27
C ASN A 163 -2.35 41.09 11.97
N GLY A 164 -3.56 41.00 12.55
CA GLY A 164 -4.66 41.95 12.39
C GLY A 164 -5.48 41.73 11.12
N GLU A 165 -5.21 40.67 10.37
CA GLU A 165 -5.94 40.28 9.15
C GLU A 165 -6.76 39.01 9.37
N ASN A 166 -7.81 38.80 8.60
CA ASN A 166 -8.65 37.61 8.68
C ASN A 166 -8.29 36.65 7.56
N ASP A 167 -7.07 36.09 7.63
CA ASP A 167 -6.45 35.26 6.61
C ASP A 167 -6.10 33.85 7.07
N THR A 168 -6.40 33.51 8.33
CA THR A 168 -6.13 32.20 8.91
C THR A 168 -7.18 31.14 8.52
N ILE A 169 -6.72 29.90 8.32
CA ILE A 169 -7.57 28.78 7.90
C ILE A 169 -7.75 27.82 9.09
N GLY A 170 -9.00 27.43 9.36
CA GLY A 170 -9.35 26.57 10.50
C GLY A 170 -8.96 25.11 10.28
N ILE A 171 -9.22 24.52 9.11
CA ILE A 171 -8.89 23.16 8.74
C ILE A 171 -8.46 23.12 7.28
N LEU A 172 -7.36 22.43 7.00
CA LEU A 172 -6.92 22.04 5.66
C LEU A 172 -7.12 20.53 5.50
N GLY A 173 -7.76 20.11 4.39
CA GLY A 173 -7.99 18.72 4.03
C GLY A 173 -7.52 18.38 2.63
#